data_295c28e8bae1c6e8a06833434b5c10b6
#
_entry.id   295c28e8bae1c6e8a06833434b5c10b6
#
_cell.length_a   1.000
_cell.length_b   1.000
_cell.length_c   1.000
_cell.angle_alpha   90.00
_cell.angle_beta   90.00
_cell.angle_gamma   90.00
#
_symmetry.space_group_name_H-M   'P 1'
#
loop_
_entity.id
_entity.type
_entity.pdbx_description
1 polymer ?
#
loop_
_entity_poly.entity_id
_entity_poly.type
_entity_poly.pdbx_seq_one_letter_code
_entity_poly.pdbx_strand_id
1 'polypeptide(L)'
;MLVSPTDSETFILRLIWRGALVLCLLAILAMIGVVLRRVHLQNRSAQTERRKSELSRCFHAFLNSRMVFTPASLPKVGPLHYPLIMRLALDLLRSLRGDDVLRVIELVKMWGMEPYLYATVKHGSRGKRIQALTLLSSFDDEASYRVLLDHAGNPDMYIQ
;
A
#
# COMPACT_ATOMS: atom_id res chain seq x y z
N MET A 1 -72.45 -2.22 4.45
CA MET A 1 -71.40 -2.95 3.72
C MET A 1 -70.57 -3.69 4.78
N LEU A 2 -70.86 -4.97 5.00
CA LEU A 2 -70.15 -5.84 5.92
C LEU A 2 -68.92 -6.35 5.15
N VAL A 3 -67.75 -5.81 5.46
CA VAL A 3 -66.48 -6.38 5.01
C VAL A 3 -66.38 -7.76 5.65
N SER A 4 -66.37 -8.82 4.85
CA SER A 4 -66.29 -10.18 5.37
C SER A 4 -64.95 -10.37 6.07
N PRO A 5 -64.91 -10.99 7.27
CA PRO A 5 -63.68 -11.16 8.06
C PRO A 5 -62.56 -11.92 7.32
N THR A 6 -62.88 -12.68 6.30
CA THR A 6 -61.96 -13.44 5.45
C THR A 6 -61.07 -12.54 4.57
N ASP A 7 -61.51 -11.35 4.17
CA ASP A 7 -60.73 -10.45 3.29
C ASP A 7 -59.62 -9.75 4.03
N SER A 8 -59.82 -9.41 5.33
CA SER A 8 -58.83 -8.78 6.16
C SER A 8 -57.68 -9.74 6.55
N GLU A 9 -57.99 -11.01 6.80
CA GLU A 9 -56.98 -12.02 7.13
C GLU A 9 -56.09 -12.34 5.92
N THR A 10 -56.66 -12.47 4.74
CA THR A 10 -55.88 -12.70 3.51
C THR A 10 -55.00 -11.52 3.13
N PHE A 11 -55.45 -10.29 3.42
CA PHE A 11 -54.66 -9.07 3.20
C PHE A 11 -53.43 -9.03 4.11
N ILE A 12 -53.63 -9.30 5.42
CA ILE A 12 -52.55 -9.32 6.40
C ILE A 12 -51.52 -10.42 6.04
N LEU A 13 -51.98 -11.61 5.65
CA LEU A 13 -51.10 -12.70 5.26
C LEU A 13 -50.22 -12.35 4.06
N ARG A 14 -50.80 -11.71 3.03
CA ARG A 14 -50.06 -11.23 1.84
C ARG A 14 -49.05 -10.13 2.18
N LEU A 15 -49.39 -9.23 3.12
CA LEU A 15 -48.49 -8.19 3.56
C LEU A 15 -47.26 -8.77 4.27
N ILE A 16 -47.47 -9.74 5.18
CA ILE A 16 -46.41 -10.43 5.90
C ILE A 16 -45.52 -11.19 4.91
N TRP A 17 -46.09 -11.90 3.93
CA TRP A 17 -45.34 -12.64 2.93
C TRP A 17 -44.46 -11.73 2.05
N ARG A 18 -44.98 -10.59 1.62
CA ARG A 18 -44.20 -9.60 0.86
C ARG A 18 -43.07 -8.97 1.73
N GLY A 19 -43.38 -8.69 2.98
CA GLY A 19 -42.34 -8.20 3.92
C GLY A 19 -41.20 -9.19 4.13
N ALA A 20 -41.54 -10.48 4.31
CA ALA A 20 -40.56 -11.54 4.46
C ALA A 20 -39.68 -11.71 3.20
N LEU A 21 -40.29 -11.65 2.00
CA LEU A 21 -39.55 -11.72 0.73
C LEU A 21 -38.58 -10.54 0.58
N VAL A 22 -38.98 -9.33 0.91
CA VAL A 22 -38.14 -8.14 0.83
C VAL A 22 -36.96 -8.25 1.81
N LEU A 23 -37.20 -8.71 3.05
CA LEU A 23 -36.15 -8.95 4.03
C LEU A 23 -35.14 -10.01 3.58
N CYS A 24 -35.61 -11.12 3.02
CA CYS A 24 -34.72 -12.14 2.45
C CYS A 24 -33.86 -11.59 1.31
N LEU A 25 -34.45 -10.81 0.41
CA LEU A 25 -33.73 -10.20 -0.70
C LEU A 25 -32.65 -9.23 -0.21
N LEU A 26 -32.97 -8.40 0.77
CA LEU A 26 -32.01 -7.49 1.40
C LEU A 26 -30.87 -8.25 2.10
N ALA A 27 -31.17 -9.34 2.79
CA ALA A 27 -30.16 -10.17 3.44
C ALA A 27 -29.20 -10.80 2.41
N ILE A 28 -29.73 -11.30 1.28
CA ILE A 28 -28.93 -11.87 0.20
C ILE A 28 -28.02 -10.78 -0.43
N LEU A 29 -28.58 -9.60 -0.71
CA LEU A 29 -27.80 -8.48 -1.27
C LEU A 29 -26.68 -8.03 -0.32
N ALA A 30 -26.97 -7.96 0.98
CA ALA A 30 -25.97 -7.63 1.99
C ALA A 30 -24.85 -8.68 2.01
N MET A 31 -25.20 -9.97 1.98
CA MET A 31 -24.23 -11.06 1.96
C MET A 31 -23.35 -11.02 0.70
N ILE A 32 -23.93 -10.79 -0.47
CA ILE A 32 -23.20 -10.63 -1.73
C ILE A 32 -22.23 -9.42 -1.62
N GLY A 33 -22.69 -8.29 -1.09
CA GLY A 33 -21.86 -7.11 -0.90
C GLY A 33 -20.64 -7.37 -0.01
N VAL A 34 -20.82 -8.09 1.09
CA VAL A 34 -19.72 -8.48 2.00
C VAL A 34 -18.73 -9.42 1.31
N VAL A 35 -19.22 -10.42 0.57
CA VAL A 35 -18.37 -11.37 -0.17
C VAL A 35 -17.56 -10.65 -1.25
N LEU A 36 -18.22 -9.80 -2.06
CA LEU A 36 -17.54 -9.02 -3.12
C LEU A 36 -16.45 -8.11 -2.53
N ARG A 37 -16.75 -7.43 -1.42
CA ARG A 37 -15.78 -6.58 -0.74
C ARG A 37 -14.59 -7.40 -0.24
N ARG A 38 -14.83 -8.57 0.33
CA ARG A 38 -13.78 -9.47 0.82
C ARG A 38 -12.89 -9.98 -0.31
N VAL A 39 -13.49 -10.44 -1.41
CA VAL A 39 -12.74 -10.90 -2.61
C VAL A 39 -11.92 -9.77 -3.21
N HIS A 40 -12.49 -8.57 -3.31
CA HIS A 40 -11.76 -7.42 -3.85
C HIS A 40 -10.56 -7.03 -2.99
N LEU A 41 -10.70 -7.06 -1.68
CA LEU A 41 -9.59 -6.81 -0.74
C LEU A 41 -8.53 -7.91 -0.81
N GLN A 42 -8.93 -9.18 -0.91
CA GLN A 42 -8.00 -10.31 -1.01
C GLN A 42 -7.23 -10.30 -2.34
N ASN A 43 -7.86 -9.97 -3.46
CA ASN A 43 -7.17 -9.89 -4.75
C ASN A 43 -6.13 -8.77 -4.77
N ARG A 44 -6.40 -7.63 -4.15
CA ARG A 44 -5.42 -6.55 -4.02
C ARG A 44 -4.24 -6.97 -3.14
N SER A 45 -4.48 -7.67 -2.04
CA SER A 45 -3.40 -8.15 -1.17
C SER A 45 -2.55 -9.22 -1.85
N ALA A 46 -3.16 -10.15 -2.58
CA ALA A 46 -2.44 -11.20 -3.31
C ALA A 46 -1.54 -10.64 -4.43
N GLN A 47 -2.00 -9.63 -5.17
CA GLN A 47 -1.17 -8.96 -6.17
C GLN A 47 0.01 -8.21 -5.53
N THR A 48 -0.25 -7.53 -4.40
CA THR A 48 0.79 -6.82 -3.66
C THR A 48 1.83 -7.78 -3.09
N GLU A 49 1.41 -8.93 -2.56
CA GLU A 49 2.33 -9.96 -2.04
C GLU A 49 3.17 -10.62 -3.14
N ARG A 50 2.60 -10.90 -4.31
CA ARG A 50 3.37 -11.40 -5.47
C ARG A 50 4.43 -10.39 -5.89
N ARG A 51 4.08 -9.12 -6.03
CA ARG A 51 5.03 -8.06 -6.38
C ARG A 51 6.08 -7.84 -5.28
N LYS A 52 5.69 -7.92 -4.02
CA LYS A 52 6.63 -7.88 -2.90
C LYS A 52 7.64 -9.02 -2.98
N SER A 53 7.19 -10.24 -3.25
CA SER A 53 8.05 -11.40 -3.42
C SER A 53 9.00 -11.26 -4.61
N GLU A 54 8.53 -10.76 -5.76
CA GLU A 54 9.36 -10.49 -6.94
C GLU A 54 10.44 -9.43 -6.63
N LEU A 55 10.05 -8.32 -6.03
CA LEU A 55 10.97 -7.25 -5.65
C LEU A 55 11.97 -7.72 -4.58
N SER A 56 11.52 -8.46 -3.58
CA SER A 56 12.40 -9.04 -2.56
C SER A 56 13.43 -9.99 -3.18
N ARG A 57 13.02 -10.86 -4.12
CA ARG A 57 13.95 -11.71 -4.87
C ARG A 57 14.95 -10.89 -5.67
N CYS A 58 14.51 -9.80 -6.30
CA CYS A 58 15.39 -8.89 -7.02
C CYS A 58 16.45 -8.27 -6.09
N PHE A 59 16.03 -7.77 -4.90
CA PHE A 59 16.95 -7.27 -3.89
C PHE A 59 17.96 -8.34 -3.44
N HIS A 60 17.49 -9.54 -3.13
CA HIS A 60 18.39 -10.63 -2.73
C HIS A 60 19.34 -11.06 -3.86
N ALA A 61 18.85 -11.12 -5.10
CA ALA A 61 19.69 -11.42 -6.26
C ALA A 61 20.77 -10.35 -6.45
N PHE A 62 20.39 -9.06 -6.28
CA PHE A 62 21.33 -7.94 -6.38
C PHE A 62 22.40 -7.97 -5.28
N LEU A 63 22.00 -8.26 -4.05
CA LEU A 63 22.92 -8.36 -2.92
C LEU A 63 23.88 -9.57 -3.05
N ASN A 64 23.37 -10.70 -3.51
CA ASN A 64 24.16 -11.93 -3.64
C ASN A 64 25.06 -11.97 -4.90
N SER A 65 24.70 -11.24 -5.93
CA SER A 65 25.51 -11.19 -7.15
C SER A 65 26.57 -10.11 -7.03
N ARG A 66 27.83 -10.50 -7.15
CA ARG A 66 28.96 -9.57 -7.35
C ARG A 66 28.99 -8.96 -8.77
N MET A 67 27.99 -9.27 -9.60
CA MET A 67 27.90 -8.73 -10.96
C MET A 67 27.39 -7.30 -10.96
N VAL A 68 27.96 -6.49 -11.84
CA VAL A 68 27.45 -5.12 -12.13
C VAL A 68 26.11 -5.27 -12.82
N PHE A 69 25.04 -4.94 -12.12
CA PHE A 69 23.71 -4.90 -12.72
C PHE A 69 23.61 -3.69 -13.65
N THR A 70 23.17 -3.93 -14.86
CA THR A 70 22.86 -2.84 -15.80
C THR A 70 21.41 -2.41 -15.56
N PRO A 71 21.05 -1.12 -15.67
CA PRO A 71 19.67 -0.63 -15.51
C PRO A 71 18.66 -1.39 -16.39
N ALA A 72 19.10 -1.93 -17.52
CA ALA A 72 18.28 -2.72 -18.45
C ALA A 72 17.88 -4.11 -17.91
N SER A 73 18.62 -4.66 -16.96
CA SER A 73 18.33 -5.98 -16.35
C SER A 73 17.37 -5.90 -15.16
N LEU A 74 17.08 -4.69 -14.69
CA LEU A 74 16.17 -4.47 -13.57
C LEU A 74 14.70 -4.54 -14.01
N PRO A 75 13.81 -5.11 -13.18
CA PRO A 75 12.38 -5.08 -13.46
C PRO A 75 11.90 -3.64 -13.53
N LYS A 76 11.13 -3.31 -14.57
CA LYS A 76 10.52 -1.99 -14.71
C LYS A 76 9.56 -1.74 -13.54
N VAL A 77 9.86 -0.73 -12.76
CA VAL A 77 9.07 -0.33 -11.60
C VAL A 77 8.34 0.98 -11.90
N GLY A 78 7.01 0.93 -11.83
CA GLY A 78 6.20 2.15 -11.99
C GLY A 78 5.98 2.86 -10.65
N PRO A 79 5.51 4.12 -10.68
CA PRO A 79 5.29 4.96 -9.49
C PRO A 79 4.37 4.34 -8.43
N LEU A 80 3.45 3.47 -8.84
CA LEU A 80 2.54 2.73 -7.95
C LEU A 80 3.27 1.78 -6.99
N HIS A 81 4.49 1.36 -7.33
CA HIS A 81 5.27 0.42 -6.55
C HIS A 81 6.30 1.11 -5.63
N TYR A 82 6.53 2.40 -5.78
CA TYR A 82 7.49 3.15 -4.98
C TYR A 82 7.26 3.06 -3.46
N PRO A 83 6.01 3.13 -2.94
CA PRO A 83 5.78 2.95 -1.52
C PRO A 83 6.20 1.57 -0.99
N LEU A 84 6.06 0.53 -1.82
CA LEU A 84 6.47 -0.83 -1.48
C LEU A 84 7.99 -0.96 -1.46
N ILE A 85 8.67 -0.41 -2.47
CA ILE A 85 10.13 -0.42 -2.55
C ILE A 85 10.74 0.36 -1.38
N MET A 86 10.18 1.52 -1.05
CA MET A 86 10.64 2.31 0.09
C MET A 86 10.59 1.51 1.40
N ARG A 87 9.51 0.76 1.63
CA ARG A 87 9.41 -0.11 2.82
C ARG A 87 10.43 -1.24 2.79
N LEU A 88 10.55 -1.95 1.65
CA LEU A 88 11.52 -3.04 1.52
C LEU A 88 12.96 -2.54 1.69
N ALA A 89 13.30 -1.40 1.09
CA ALA A 89 14.60 -0.78 1.26
C ALA A 89 14.88 -0.46 2.72
N LEU A 90 13.93 0.16 3.44
CA LEU A 90 14.08 0.47 4.87
C LEU A 90 14.22 -0.79 5.73
N ASP A 91 13.47 -1.84 5.44
CA ASP A 91 13.57 -3.11 6.16
C ASP A 91 14.96 -3.76 5.95
N LEU A 92 15.48 -3.68 4.73
CA LEU A 92 16.83 -4.15 4.40
C LEU A 92 17.91 -3.28 5.07
N LEU A 93 17.81 -1.96 5.02
CA LEU A 93 18.76 -1.04 5.67
C LEU A 93 18.87 -1.27 7.18
N ARG A 94 17.79 -1.73 7.83
CA ARG A 94 17.82 -2.09 9.27
C ARG A 94 18.57 -3.39 9.55
N SER A 95 18.62 -4.30 8.60
CA SER A 95 19.21 -5.64 8.75
C SER A 95 20.61 -5.75 8.17
N LEU A 96 20.97 -4.90 7.21
CA LEU A 96 22.23 -4.90 6.50
C LEU A 96 23.24 -3.95 7.15
N ARG A 97 24.53 -4.20 6.90
CA ARG A 97 25.65 -3.34 7.37
C ARG A 97 26.73 -3.26 6.30
N GLY A 98 27.51 -2.18 6.34
CA GLY A 98 28.66 -1.99 5.45
C GLY A 98 28.26 -1.82 3.98
N ASP A 99 29.00 -2.46 3.09
CA ASP A 99 28.86 -2.30 1.63
C ASP A 99 27.49 -2.72 1.08
N ASP A 100 26.78 -3.61 1.77
CA ASP A 100 25.45 -4.04 1.34
C ASP A 100 24.41 -2.92 1.45
N VAL A 101 24.59 -1.99 2.41
CA VAL A 101 23.77 -0.78 2.53
C VAL A 101 23.95 0.11 1.30
N LEU A 102 25.19 0.34 0.86
CA LEU A 102 25.50 1.14 -0.32
C LEU A 102 24.85 0.55 -1.58
N ARG A 103 24.87 -0.77 -1.71
CA ARG A 103 24.22 -1.48 -2.83
C ARG A 103 22.71 -1.29 -2.83
N VAL A 104 22.04 -1.36 -1.68
CA VAL A 104 20.58 -1.10 -1.60
C VAL A 104 20.28 0.32 -2.05
N ILE A 105 21.09 1.30 -1.62
CA ILE A 105 20.94 2.71 -2.00
C ILE A 105 21.12 2.88 -3.51
N GLU A 106 22.16 2.27 -4.06
CA GLU A 106 22.42 2.29 -5.51
C GLU A 106 21.26 1.72 -6.31
N LEU A 107 20.68 0.60 -5.87
CA LEU A 107 19.51 0.00 -6.49
C LEU A 107 18.28 0.94 -6.46
N VAL A 108 18.05 1.60 -5.34
CA VAL A 108 16.96 2.58 -5.19
C VAL A 108 17.17 3.78 -6.13
N LYS A 109 18.41 4.25 -6.28
CA LYS A 109 18.78 5.31 -7.23
C LYS A 109 18.60 4.86 -8.69
N MET A 110 19.02 3.64 -9.04
CA MET A 110 18.80 3.07 -10.38
C MET A 110 17.32 2.97 -10.77
N TRP A 111 16.42 2.77 -9.82
CA TRP A 111 14.97 2.83 -10.06
C TRP A 111 14.42 4.26 -10.19
N GLY A 112 15.22 5.28 -10.01
CA GLY A 112 14.82 6.68 -10.14
C GLY A 112 13.82 7.11 -9.07
N MET A 113 13.96 6.61 -7.85
CA MET A 113 13.03 6.90 -6.76
C MET A 113 13.25 8.27 -6.09
N GLU A 114 14.34 8.97 -6.37
CA GLU A 114 14.68 10.24 -5.75
C GLU A 114 13.55 11.29 -5.85
N PRO A 115 12.96 11.57 -7.03
CA PRO A 115 11.87 12.54 -7.13
C PRO A 115 10.64 12.16 -6.28
N TYR A 116 10.35 10.86 -6.19
CA TYR A 116 9.27 10.36 -5.34
C TYR A 116 9.56 10.58 -3.85
N LEU A 117 10.78 10.32 -3.41
CA LEU A 117 11.20 10.55 -2.02
C LEU A 117 11.10 12.03 -1.65
N TYR A 118 11.61 12.94 -2.50
CA TYR A 118 11.49 14.38 -2.28
C TYR A 118 10.03 14.85 -2.23
N ALA A 119 9.19 14.38 -3.15
CA ALA A 119 7.76 14.67 -3.12
C ALA A 119 7.07 14.12 -1.86
N THR A 120 7.50 12.93 -1.39
CA THR A 120 6.95 12.31 -0.18
C THR A 120 7.36 13.08 1.07
N VAL A 121 8.57 13.60 1.16
CA VAL A 121 9.00 14.48 2.24
C VAL A 121 8.17 15.75 2.27
N LYS A 122 7.88 16.35 1.12
CA LYS A 122 7.14 17.62 1.02
C LYS A 122 5.64 17.46 1.27
N HIS A 123 5.01 16.41 0.73
CA HIS A 123 3.55 16.27 0.67
C HIS A 123 3.01 15.00 1.34
N GLY A 124 3.88 14.13 1.85
CA GLY A 124 3.48 12.87 2.45
C GLY A 124 2.83 13.02 3.82
N SER A 125 2.11 11.98 4.26
CA SER A 125 1.71 11.87 5.66
C SER A 125 2.93 11.78 6.58
N ARG A 126 2.79 12.14 7.87
CA ARG A 126 3.88 12.14 8.86
C ARG A 126 4.72 10.85 8.82
N GLY A 127 4.07 9.68 8.85
CA GLY A 127 4.79 8.40 8.81
C GLY A 127 5.56 8.17 7.52
N LYS A 128 5.00 8.57 6.37
CA LYS A 128 5.68 8.46 5.07
C LYS A 128 6.86 9.45 4.97
N ARG A 129 6.71 10.66 5.51
CA ARG A 129 7.78 11.66 5.57
C ARG A 129 8.97 11.13 6.36
N ILE A 130 8.74 10.58 7.55
CA ILE A 130 9.80 9.98 8.37
C ILE A 130 10.50 8.86 7.60
N GLN A 131 9.75 7.96 6.97
CA GLN A 131 10.32 6.88 6.17
C GLN A 131 11.18 7.40 5.01
N ALA A 132 10.70 8.41 4.28
CA ALA A 132 11.45 9.01 3.18
C ALA A 132 12.73 9.71 3.67
N LEU A 133 12.66 10.45 4.78
CA LEU A 133 13.83 11.10 5.39
C LEU A 133 14.85 10.07 5.89
N THR A 134 14.38 8.98 6.52
CA THR A 134 15.28 7.89 6.96
C THR A 134 15.97 7.24 5.75
N LEU A 135 15.30 7.08 4.61
CA LEU A 135 15.95 6.55 3.42
C LEU A 135 16.92 7.56 2.80
N LEU A 136 16.52 8.84 2.72
CA LEU A 136 17.39 9.92 2.22
C LEU A 136 18.61 10.15 3.09
N SER A 137 18.54 9.95 4.41
CA SER A 137 19.69 10.07 5.30
C SER A 137 20.77 9.03 5.03
N SER A 138 20.44 7.96 4.30
CA SER A 138 21.40 6.96 3.87
C SER A 138 22.03 7.29 2.51
N PHE A 139 21.54 8.33 1.82
CA PHE A 139 22.09 8.78 0.54
C PHE A 139 23.25 9.72 0.81
N ASP A 140 24.37 9.48 0.13
CA ASP A 140 25.57 10.33 0.21
C ASP A 140 25.58 11.31 -0.98
N ASP A 141 24.55 12.18 -1.03
CA ASP A 141 24.45 13.21 -2.06
C ASP A 141 24.01 14.56 -1.46
N GLU A 142 24.49 15.65 -2.06
CA GLU A 142 24.25 17.02 -1.59
C GLU A 142 22.78 17.42 -1.65
N ALA A 143 22.01 16.87 -2.62
CA ALA A 143 20.59 17.18 -2.77
C ALA A 143 19.77 16.60 -1.61
N SER A 144 20.04 15.34 -1.23
CA SER A 144 19.44 14.69 -0.07
C SER A 144 19.82 15.40 1.23
N TYR A 145 21.07 15.82 1.36
CA TYR A 145 21.53 16.56 2.53
C TYR A 145 20.81 17.90 2.71
N ARG A 146 20.62 18.67 1.64
CA ARG A 146 19.84 19.93 1.68
C ARG A 146 18.40 19.69 2.12
N VAL A 147 17.74 18.67 1.58
CA VAL A 147 16.37 18.31 1.98
C VAL A 147 16.29 17.93 3.46
N LEU A 148 17.30 17.21 3.97
CA LEU A 148 17.36 16.84 5.38
C LEU A 148 17.53 18.08 6.27
N LEU A 149 18.39 19.03 5.89
CA LEU A 149 18.61 20.28 6.62
C LEU A 149 17.33 21.13 6.67
N ASP A 150 16.65 21.30 5.54
CA ASP A 150 15.40 22.06 5.46
C ASP A 150 14.31 21.51 6.38
N HIS A 151 14.35 20.20 6.65
CA HIS A 151 13.33 19.55 7.47
C HIS A 151 13.77 19.29 8.90
N ALA A 152 15.09 19.34 9.21
CA ALA A 152 15.62 19.16 10.55
C ALA A 152 15.19 20.28 11.51
N GLY A 153 14.92 21.50 10.98
CA GLY A 153 14.44 22.64 11.75
C GLY A 153 12.91 22.70 11.94
N ASN A 154 12.15 21.74 11.43
CA ASN A 154 10.70 21.81 11.45
C ASN A 154 10.14 21.23 12.77
N PRO A 155 9.56 22.06 13.68
CA PRO A 155 9.09 21.61 14.98
C PRO A 155 7.95 20.57 14.90
N ASP A 156 7.21 20.51 13.79
CA ASP A 156 6.15 19.53 13.56
C ASP A 156 6.61 18.06 13.48
N MET A 157 7.92 17.84 13.37
CA MET A 157 8.49 16.49 13.38
C MET A 157 8.73 15.93 14.78
N TYR A 158 8.85 16.81 15.79
CA TYR A 158 9.24 16.43 17.15
C TYR A 158 8.08 16.39 18.15
N ILE A 159 6.87 16.83 17.75
CA ILE A 159 5.72 16.85 18.65
C ILE A 159 4.92 15.55 18.50
N GLN A 160 5.13 14.69 19.44
CA GLN A 160 4.49 13.54 20.06
C GLN A 160 5.24 12.24 19.90
#